data_54cf3bd1ebd9e5d770d483ee165112da
#
_entry.id   54cf3bd1ebd9e5d770d483ee165112da
#
_cell.length_a   1.000
_cell.length_b   1.000
_cell.length_c   1.000
_cell.angle_alpha   90.00
_cell.angle_beta   90.00
_cell.angle_gamma   90.00
#
_symmetry.space_group_name_H-M   'P 1'
#
loop_
_entity.id
_entity.type
_entity.pdbx_description
1 polymer ?
#
loop_
_entity_poly.entity_id
_entity_poly.type
_entity_poly.pdbx_seq_one_letter_code
_entity_poly.pdbx_strand_id
1 'polypeptide(L)'
;VKIVSIIGSHRKNGNTETMLKAFDKEFKALEIPDYKNKFYNISEINIYPCRSCLKCMRKNNCVIEDDFGKVALKMIQSDLIIMGSPVYFSDVSAQIKALFDRTYSLWHKKMLKGKNIIFVATCAEYGSGHTIDTMRHWALDHEMNIIATVEGKSEKKGKVLENEMTVKAIADAVRACDGIIPKTEEI
;
A
#
# COMPACT_ATOMS: atom_id res chain seq x y z
N VAL A 1 -9.89 -5.66 13.05
CA VAL A 1 -9.31 -4.74 12.07
C VAL A 1 -8.73 -5.50 10.90
N LYS A 2 -9.08 -5.08 9.68
CA LYS A 2 -8.63 -5.71 8.43
C LYS A 2 -7.65 -4.79 7.72
N ILE A 3 -6.40 -5.22 7.62
CA ILE A 3 -5.36 -4.53 6.86
C ILE A 3 -5.08 -5.31 5.57
N VAL A 4 -4.81 -4.58 4.49
CA VAL A 4 -4.21 -5.13 3.28
C VAL A 4 -2.86 -4.47 3.04
N SER A 5 -1.81 -5.28 2.95
CA SER A 5 -0.44 -4.84 2.66
C SER A 5 -0.05 -5.22 1.24
N ILE A 6 0.26 -4.22 0.41
CA ILE A 6 0.61 -4.40 -1.01
C ILE A 6 2.09 -4.13 -1.21
N ILE A 7 2.84 -5.17 -1.58
CA ILE A 7 4.30 -5.13 -1.79
C ILE A 7 4.60 -4.97 -3.27
N GLY A 8 5.06 -3.80 -3.68
CA GLY A 8 5.38 -3.45 -5.07
C GLY A 8 6.79 -3.85 -5.52
N SER A 9 7.45 -4.78 -4.82
CA SER A 9 8.84 -5.16 -5.09
C SER A 9 8.97 -6.62 -5.52
N HIS A 10 9.74 -6.90 -6.56
CA HIS A 10 10.11 -8.25 -6.98
C HIS A 10 11.17 -8.90 -6.07
N ARG A 11 11.84 -8.13 -5.24
CA ARG A 11 12.92 -8.65 -4.39
C ARG A 11 12.34 -9.31 -3.14
N LYS A 12 12.29 -10.63 -3.09
CA LYS A 12 11.95 -11.38 -1.87
C LYS A 12 12.87 -10.95 -0.71
N ASN A 13 12.29 -10.67 0.45
CA ASN A 13 12.97 -10.13 1.61
C ASN A 13 13.76 -8.84 1.28
N GLY A 14 13.25 -8.03 0.36
CA GLY A 14 13.77 -6.71 0.03
C GLY A 14 13.32 -5.65 1.04
N ASN A 15 13.85 -4.43 0.92
CA ASN A 15 13.57 -3.34 1.87
C ASN A 15 12.08 -3.00 1.96
N THR A 16 11.36 -2.98 0.82
CA THR A 16 9.91 -2.72 0.80
C THR A 16 9.13 -3.77 1.61
N GLU A 17 9.39 -5.05 1.36
CA GLU A 17 8.74 -6.14 2.10
C GLU A 17 9.10 -6.11 3.58
N THR A 18 10.38 -5.82 3.91
CA THR A 18 10.87 -5.72 5.29
C THR A 18 10.14 -4.62 6.06
N MET A 19 9.91 -3.45 5.44
CA MET A 19 9.14 -2.37 6.07
C MET A 19 7.68 -2.74 6.29
N LEU A 20 7.01 -3.34 5.31
CA LEU A 20 5.62 -3.75 5.47
C LEU A 20 5.44 -4.84 6.54
N LYS A 21 6.40 -5.75 6.67
CA LYS A 21 6.43 -6.72 7.78
C LYS A 21 6.69 -6.06 9.13
N ALA A 22 7.48 -4.98 9.18
CA ALA A 22 7.67 -4.21 10.39
C ALA A 22 6.37 -3.52 10.84
N PHE A 23 5.61 -2.91 9.92
CA PHE A 23 4.27 -2.41 10.22
C PHE A 23 3.36 -3.50 10.80
N ASP A 24 3.34 -4.70 10.21
CA ASP A 24 2.54 -5.81 10.71
C ASP A 24 2.93 -6.22 12.13
N LYS A 25 4.23 -6.20 12.44
CA LYS A 25 4.75 -6.47 13.78
C LYS A 25 4.29 -5.42 14.78
N GLU A 26 4.39 -4.12 14.45
CA GLU A 26 3.94 -3.03 15.31
C GLU A 26 2.43 -3.10 15.56
N PHE A 27 1.60 -3.33 14.54
CA PHE A 27 0.16 -3.50 14.72
C PHE A 27 -0.20 -4.72 15.58
N LYS A 28 0.50 -5.84 15.43
CA LYS A 28 0.31 -7.03 16.29
C LYS A 28 0.64 -6.75 17.76
N ALA A 29 1.64 -5.92 18.02
CA ALA A 29 2.02 -5.55 19.37
C ALA A 29 0.96 -4.69 20.10
N LEU A 30 0.00 -4.12 19.36
CA LEU A 30 -1.13 -3.38 19.93
C LEU A 30 -2.28 -4.29 20.41
N GLU A 31 -2.16 -5.61 20.22
CA GLU A 31 -3.14 -6.63 20.65
C GLU A 31 -4.59 -6.32 20.20
N ILE A 32 -4.75 -5.77 19.00
CA ILE A 32 -6.03 -5.35 18.43
C ILE A 32 -6.93 -6.58 18.22
N PRO A 33 -8.18 -6.58 18.74
CA PRO A 33 -9.11 -7.66 18.51
C PRO A 33 -9.38 -7.93 17.04
N ASP A 34 -9.46 -9.22 16.65
CA ASP A 34 -9.73 -9.65 15.28
C ASP A 34 -8.77 -9.05 14.22
N TYR A 35 -7.54 -8.74 14.62
CA TYR A 35 -6.52 -8.24 13.72
C TYR A 35 -6.24 -9.23 12.60
N LYS A 36 -6.31 -8.75 11.36
CA LYS A 36 -5.96 -9.53 10.15
C LYS A 36 -5.22 -8.64 9.16
N ASN A 37 -4.04 -9.05 8.75
CA ASN A 37 -3.30 -8.41 7.67
C ASN A 37 -3.10 -9.40 6.52
N LYS A 38 -3.61 -9.07 5.34
CA LYS A 38 -3.41 -9.86 4.13
C LYS A 38 -2.34 -9.21 3.25
N PHE A 39 -1.26 -9.93 3.03
CA PHE A 39 -0.18 -9.50 2.13
C PHE A 39 -0.45 -9.91 0.69
N TYR A 40 -0.23 -8.98 -0.23
CA TYR A 40 -0.14 -9.20 -1.66
C TYR A 40 1.20 -8.72 -2.17
N ASN A 41 2.05 -9.66 -2.58
CA ASN A 41 3.24 -9.33 -3.34
C ASN A 41 2.85 -9.29 -4.81
N ILE A 42 2.79 -8.08 -5.41
CA ILE A 42 2.35 -7.93 -6.80
C ILE A 42 3.37 -8.44 -7.82
N SER A 43 4.53 -8.91 -7.36
CA SER A 43 5.48 -9.66 -8.21
C SER A 43 5.13 -11.15 -8.34
N GLU A 44 4.27 -11.67 -7.47
CA GLU A 44 3.86 -13.08 -7.42
C GLU A 44 2.46 -13.30 -7.98
N ILE A 45 1.81 -12.24 -8.46
CA ILE A 45 0.48 -12.25 -9.06
C ILE A 45 0.50 -11.50 -10.39
N ASN A 46 -0.46 -11.80 -11.24
CA ASN A 46 -0.55 -11.17 -12.55
C ASN A 46 -1.55 -10.01 -12.51
N ILE A 47 -1.05 -8.79 -12.70
CA ILE A 47 -1.86 -7.59 -12.94
C ILE A 47 -1.39 -6.97 -14.24
N TYR A 48 -2.14 -7.20 -15.33
CA TYR A 48 -1.83 -6.60 -16.62
C TYR A 48 -2.15 -5.09 -16.64
N PRO A 49 -1.39 -4.28 -17.39
CA PRO A 49 -1.68 -2.86 -17.55
C PRO A 49 -3.09 -2.59 -18.08
N CYS A 50 -3.63 -1.42 -17.77
CA CYS A 50 -4.90 -0.96 -18.32
C CYS A 50 -4.81 -0.82 -19.85
N ARG A 51 -5.83 -1.29 -20.57
CA ARG A 51 -5.92 -1.19 -22.03
C ARG A 51 -6.75 -0.01 -22.51
N SER A 52 -7.15 0.88 -21.61
CA SER A 52 -8.00 2.05 -21.91
C SER A 52 -9.27 1.71 -22.72
N CYS A 53 -9.84 0.53 -22.54
CA CYS A 53 -10.99 0.06 -23.31
C CYS A 53 -12.35 0.62 -22.84
N LEU A 54 -12.38 1.37 -21.76
CA LEU A 54 -13.53 2.06 -21.14
C LEU A 54 -14.74 1.16 -20.81
N LYS A 55 -14.61 -0.16 -20.93
CA LYS A 55 -15.72 -1.09 -20.65
C LYS A 55 -16.13 -1.07 -19.17
N CYS A 56 -15.22 -0.72 -18.26
CA CYS A 56 -15.49 -0.57 -16.83
C CYS A 56 -16.52 0.54 -16.53
N MET A 57 -16.61 1.57 -17.36
CA MET A 57 -17.62 2.63 -17.20
C MET A 57 -19.05 2.10 -17.29
N ARG A 58 -19.27 1.06 -18.09
CA ARG A 58 -20.59 0.44 -18.29
C ARG A 58 -20.80 -0.78 -17.40
N LYS A 59 -19.76 -1.62 -17.23
CA LYS A 59 -19.86 -2.88 -16.47
C LYS A 59 -19.57 -2.70 -14.97
N ASN A 60 -19.10 -1.52 -14.56
CA ASN A 60 -18.67 -1.22 -13.19
C ASN A 60 -17.58 -2.17 -12.65
N ASN A 61 -16.87 -2.83 -13.53
CA ASN A 61 -15.80 -3.76 -13.22
C ASN A 61 -14.82 -3.84 -14.39
N CYS A 62 -13.54 -4.08 -14.09
CA CYS A 62 -12.56 -4.32 -15.13
C CYS A 62 -12.83 -5.65 -15.84
N VAL A 63 -12.71 -5.63 -17.17
CA VAL A 63 -12.96 -6.83 -18.02
C VAL A 63 -11.70 -7.66 -18.29
N ILE A 64 -10.53 -7.21 -17.79
CA ILE A 64 -9.30 -8.00 -17.90
C ILE A 64 -9.33 -9.04 -16.78
N GLU A 65 -9.31 -10.30 -17.18
CA GLU A 65 -9.31 -11.45 -16.26
C GLU A 65 -7.88 -11.74 -15.80
N ASP A 66 -7.57 -11.30 -14.58
CA ASP A 66 -6.30 -11.49 -13.89
C ASP A 66 -6.49 -11.34 -12.37
N ASP A 67 -5.39 -11.25 -11.61
CA ASP A 67 -5.45 -11.17 -10.15
C ASP A 67 -5.87 -9.78 -9.62
N PHE A 68 -6.02 -8.76 -10.48
CA PHE A 68 -6.44 -7.43 -10.06
C PHE A 68 -7.74 -7.45 -9.25
N GLY A 69 -8.74 -8.21 -9.69
CA GLY A 69 -10.03 -8.28 -9.00
C GLY A 69 -9.92 -8.75 -7.54
N LYS A 70 -9.01 -9.68 -7.25
CA LYS A 70 -8.75 -10.17 -5.88
C LYS A 70 -8.13 -9.08 -5.01
N VAL A 71 -7.14 -8.34 -5.54
CA VAL A 71 -6.49 -7.23 -4.82
C VAL A 71 -7.46 -6.10 -4.60
N ALA A 72 -8.18 -5.67 -5.62
CA ALA A 72 -9.18 -4.61 -5.57
C ALA A 72 -10.25 -4.89 -4.51
N LEU A 73 -10.79 -6.12 -4.48
CA LEU A 73 -11.78 -6.52 -3.47
C LEU A 73 -11.23 -6.38 -2.04
N LYS A 74 -9.96 -6.75 -1.82
CA LYS A 74 -9.33 -6.62 -0.50
C LYS A 74 -9.06 -5.17 -0.12
N MET A 75 -8.69 -4.32 -1.06
CA MET A 75 -8.58 -2.87 -0.82
C MET A 75 -9.93 -2.28 -0.40
N ILE A 76 -11.01 -2.63 -1.09
CA ILE A 76 -12.37 -2.16 -0.76
C ILE A 76 -12.82 -2.63 0.62
N GLN A 77 -12.49 -3.88 0.99
CA GLN A 77 -12.93 -4.50 2.25
C GLN A 77 -12.05 -4.18 3.46
N SER A 78 -10.89 -3.55 3.26
CA SER A 78 -9.96 -3.23 4.35
C SER A 78 -10.35 -1.94 5.08
N ASP A 79 -9.94 -1.85 6.34
CA ASP A 79 -10.01 -0.65 7.16
C ASP A 79 -8.78 0.24 6.93
N LEU A 80 -7.64 -0.40 6.60
CA LEU A 80 -6.38 0.27 6.29
C LEU A 80 -5.67 -0.45 5.13
N ILE A 81 -5.12 0.32 4.21
CA ILE A 81 -4.24 -0.14 3.15
C ILE A 81 -2.81 0.31 3.49
N ILE A 82 -1.84 -0.60 3.43
CA ILE A 82 -0.42 -0.26 3.50
C ILE A 82 0.20 -0.61 2.15
N MET A 83 0.63 0.39 1.41
CA MET A 83 1.16 0.18 0.07
C MET A 83 2.62 0.60 0.00
N GLY A 84 3.49 -0.35 -0.37
CA GLY A 84 4.92 -0.11 -0.50
C GLY A 84 5.42 -0.25 -1.93
N SER A 85 6.23 0.71 -2.38
CA SER A 85 6.95 0.67 -3.64
C SER A 85 8.46 0.84 -3.45
N PRO A 86 9.29 0.07 -4.16
CA PRO A 86 10.66 0.47 -4.37
C PRO A 86 10.68 1.69 -5.31
N VAL A 87 11.72 2.50 -5.20
CA VAL A 87 11.96 3.63 -6.11
C VAL A 87 12.72 3.14 -7.33
N TYR A 88 12.11 3.25 -8.50
CA TYR A 88 12.74 2.93 -9.78
C TYR A 88 12.66 4.16 -10.70
N PHE A 89 13.82 4.71 -11.08
CA PHE A 89 13.89 5.96 -11.85
C PHE A 89 13.05 7.08 -11.21
N SER A 90 13.21 7.25 -9.89
CA SER A 90 12.54 8.25 -9.06
C SER A 90 11.01 8.09 -8.97
N ASP A 91 10.44 6.97 -9.38
CA ASP A 91 8.99 6.74 -9.33
C ASP A 91 8.65 5.34 -8.80
N VAL A 92 7.35 5.04 -8.71
CA VAL A 92 6.83 3.74 -8.32
C VAL A 92 7.26 2.65 -9.30
N SER A 93 7.30 1.40 -8.84
CA SER A 93 7.52 0.27 -9.73
C SER A 93 6.43 0.15 -10.79
N ALA A 94 6.77 -0.38 -11.96
CA ALA A 94 5.81 -0.61 -13.05
C ALA A 94 4.59 -1.44 -12.60
N GLN A 95 4.78 -2.35 -11.65
CA GLN A 95 3.71 -3.18 -11.07
C GLN A 95 2.74 -2.34 -10.25
N ILE A 96 3.22 -1.42 -9.41
CA ILE A 96 2.37 -0.47 -8.69
C ILE A 96 1.64 0.44 -9.68
N LYS A 97 2.34 0.93 -10.72
CA LYS A 97 1.69 1.76 -11.74
C LYS A 97 0.60 1.01 -12.50
N ALA A 98 0.85 -0.25 -12.85
CA ALA A 98 -0.19 -1.09 -13.46
C ALA A 98 -1.41 -1.27 -12.53
N LEU A 99 -1.20 -1.49 -11.23
CA LEU A 99 -2.28 -1.53 -10.25
C LEU A 99 -3.06 -0.21 -10.23
N PHE A 100 -2.37 0.94 -10.18
CA PHE A 100 -3.00 2.27 -10.17
C PHE A 100 -3.90 2.47 -11.39
N ASP A 101 -3.38 2.25 -12.59
CA ASP A 101 -4.14 2.42 -13.84
C ASP A 101 -5.37 1.50 -13.90
N ARG A 102 -5.29 0.32 -13.29
CA ARG A 102 -6.41 -0.62 -13.23
C ARG A 102 -7.49 -0.19 -12.25
N THR A 103 -7.14 0.60 -11.20
CA THR A 103 -8.13 1.14 -10.25
C THR A 103 -9.05 2.19 -10.87
N TYR A 104 -8.81 2.64 -12.12
CA TYR A 104 -9.78 3.43 -12.87
C TYR A 104 -11.17 2.76 -12.92
N SER A 105 -11.22 1.42 -12.90
CA SER A 105 -12.48 0.68 -12.80
C SER A 105 -13.21 0.85 -11.45
N LEU A 106 -12.53 1.27 -10.40
CA LEU A 106 -13.09 1.52 -9.07
C LEU A 106 -13.46 3.00 -8.89
N TRP A 107 -12.78 3.88 -9.65
CA TRP A 107 -12.88 5.33 -9.53
C TRP A 107 -14.30 5.83 -9.84
N HIS A 108 -14.95 5.32 -10.90
CA HIS A 108 -16.28 5.74 -11.33
C HIS A 108 -17.36 5.60 -10.26
N LYS A 109 -17.21 4.64 -9.34
CA LYS A 109 -18.12 4.41 -8.22
C LYS A 109 -17.55 4.85 -6.89
N LYS A 110 -16.44 5.55 -6.90
CA LYS A 110 -15.75 6.02 -5.69
C LYS A 110 -15.53 4.91 -4.65
N MET A 111 -15.18 3.69 -5.12
CA MET A 111 -15.12 2.50 -4.26
C MET A 111 -13.99 2.54 -3.22
N LEU A 112 -13.00 3.43 -3.41
CA LEU A 112 -11.90 3.67 -2.46
C LEU A 112 -12.09 4.99 -1.68
N LYS A 113 -13.16 5.74 -1.90
CA LYS A 113 -13.43 6.98 -1.17
C LYS A 113 -13.46 6.74 0.34
N GLY A 114 -12.73 7.58 1.07
CA GLY A 114 -12.64 7.52 2.53
C GLY A 114 -11.84 6.33 3.08
N LYS A 115 -11.24 5.48 2.22
CA LYS A 115 -10.33 4.43 2.68
C LYS A 115 -9.04 5.02 3.22
N ASN A 116 -8.56 4.49 4.33
CA ASN A 116 -7.32 4.91 4.96
C ASN A 116 -6.13 4.22 4.29
N ILE A 117 -5.05 4.98 4.08
CA ILE A 117 -3.85 4.46 3.44
C ILE A 117 -2.56 5.00 4.06
N ILE A 118 -1.57 4.12 4.20
CA ILE A 118 -0.18 4.44 4.50
C ILE A 118 0.66 4.09 3.27
N PHE A 119 1.51 5.02 2.84
CA PHE A 119 2.47 4.78 1.78
C PHE A 119 3.88 4.57 2.30
N VAL A 120 4.58 3.64 1.65
CA VAL A 120 5.98 3.31 1.93
C VAL A 120 6.78 3.40 0.64
N ALA A 121 7.80 4.24 0.61
CA ALA A 121 8.77 4.28 -0.49
C ALA A 121 10.14 3.82 0.00
N THR A 122 10.80 2.91 -0.75
CA THR A 122 12.15 2.44 -0.39
C THR A 122 13.12 2.72 -1.52
N CYS A 123 14.22 3.40 -1.21
CA CYS A 123 15.30 3.72 -2.15
C CYS A 123 16.67 3.34 -1.59
N ALA A 124 17.69 3.35 -2.46
CA ALA A 124 19.09 3.28 -2.02
C ALA A 124 19.50 4.64 -1.44
N GLU A 125 19.36 5.72 -2.21
CA GLU A 125 19.84 7.06 -1.85
C GLU A 125 18.77 8.13 -2.00
N TYR A 126 18.12 8.26 -3.16
CA TYR A 126 17.22 9.36 -3.52
C TYR A 126 16.00 8.90 -4.33
N GLY A 127 15.09 9.85 -4.63
CA GLY A 127 13.91 9.63 -5.48
C GLY A 127 12.64 9.22 -4.75
N SER A 128 12.72 8.98 -3.44
CA SER A 128 11.54 8.59 -2.62
C SER A 128 10.46 9.66 -2.58
N GLY A 129 10.84 10.95 -2.56
CA GLY A 129 9.86 12.04 -2.53
C GLY A 129 8.92 12.03 -3.73
N HIS A 130 9.47 11.95 -4.97
CA HIS A 130 8.63 11.89 -6.17
C HIS A 130 7.78 10.61 -6.21
N THR A 131 8.34 9.47 -5.79
CA THR A 131 7.58 8.22 -5.68
C THR A 131 6.38 8.36 -4.73
N ILE A 132 6.58 9.03 -3.59
CA ILE A 132 5.50 9.31 -2.62
C ILE A 132 4.48 10.27 -3.25
N ASP A 133 4.91 11.30 -3.97
CA ASP A 133 4.00 12.23 -4.62
C ASP A 133 3.12 11.54 -5.67
N THR A 134 3.68 10.63 -6.49
CA THR A 134 2.90 9.80 -7.41
C THR A 134 1.81 8.99 -6.66
N MET A 135 2.18 8.35 -5.54
CA MET A 135 1.23 7.59 -4.72
C MET A 135 0.16 8.48 -4.08
N ARG A 136 0.55 9.66 -3.60
CA ARG A 136 -0.37 10.65 -2.99
C ARG A 136 -1.40 11.15 -4.01
N HIS A 137 -0.96 11.55 -5.21
CA HIS A 137 -1.89 12.01 -6.24
C HIS A 137 -2.93 10.92 -6.59
N TRP A 138 -2.48 9.67 -6.76
CA TRP A 138 -3.39 8.55 -6.98
C TRP A 138 -4.42 8.40 -5.84
N ALA A 139 -4.01 8.51 -4.58
CA ALA A 139 -4.93 8.41 -3.45
C ALA A 139 -5.91 9.59 -3.38
N LEU A 140 -5.44 10.81 -3.68
CA LEU A 140 -6.29 12.01 -3.72
C LEU A 140 -7.35 11.90 -4.82
N ASP A 141 -6.99 11.39 -6.01
CA ASP A 141 -7.94 11.15 -7.10
C ASP A 141 -9.03 10.15 -6.70
N HIS A 142 -8.70 9.21 -5.81
CA HIS A 142 -9.65 8.26 -5.23
C HIS A 142 -10.40 8.78 -3.98
N GLU A 143 -10.17 10.02 -3.56
CA GLU A 143 -10.74 10.62 -2.33
C GLU A 143 -10.42 9.78 -1.08
N MET A 144 -9.20 9.20 -0.99
CA MET A 144 -8.74 8.41 0.15
C MET A 144 -8.15 9.29 1.25
N ASN A 145 -8.10 8.78 2.47
CA ASN A 145 -7.46 9.40 3.63
C ASN A 145 -6.01 8.93 3.74
N ILE A 146 -5.04 9.80 3.46
CA ILE A 146 -3.63 9.49 3.61
C ILE A 146 -3.24 9.71 5.07
N ILE A 147 -2.98 8.62 5.80
CA ILE A 147 -2.65 8.65 7.23
C ILE A 147 -1.17 9.00 7.44
N ALA A 148 -0.29 8.37 6.68
CA ALA A 148 1.15 8.60 6.76
C ALA A 148 1.84 8.27 5.45
N THR A 149 3.04 8.82 5.29
CA THR A 149 4.02 8.44 4.27
C THR A 149 5.34 8.16 4.94
N VAL A 150 5.95 7.01 4.66
CA VAL A 150 7.20 6.58 5.29
C VAL A 150 8.24 6.25 4.24
N GLU A 151 9.41 6.86 4.39
CA GLU A 151 10.55 6.59 3.53
C GLU A 151 11.55 5.67 4.22
N GLY A 152 12.08 4.71 3.47
CA GLY A 152 13.16 3.84 3.92
C GLY A 152 14.36 3.91 2.99
N LYS A 153 15.54 4.20 3.53
CA LYS A 153 16.78 4.30 2.77
C LYS A 153 17.74 3.19 3.17
N SER A 154 18.16 2.39 2.21
CA SER A 154 19.23 1.40 2.37
C SER A 154 19.69 0.84 1.04
N GLU A 155 20.98 0.87 0.77
CA GLU A 155 21.59 0.20 -0.37
C GLU A 155 21.55 -1.34 -0.23
N LYS A 156 21.62 -1.83 1.01
CA LYS A 156 21.68 -3.25 1.32
C LYS A 156 20.27 -3.83 1.38
N LYS A 157 20.11 -4.99 0.73
CA LYS A 157 18.84 -5.74 0.72
C LYS A 157 18.42 -6.14 2.13
N GLY A 158 17.17 -5.82 2.50
CA GLY A 158 16.58 -6.21 3.78
C GLY A 158 17.11 -5.49 5.00
N LYS A 159 17.96 -4.46 4.81
CA LYS A 159 18.68 -3.77 5.88
C LYS A 159 18.08 -2.38 6.22
N VAL A 160 16.95 -2.05 5.66
CA VAL A 160 16.31 -0.73 5.85
C VAL A 160 15.97 -0.42 7.32
N LEU A 161 15.74 -1.44 8.15
CA LEU A 161 15.46 -1.28 9.58
C LEU A 161 16.73 -1.12 10.46
N GLU A 162 17.92 -1.22 9.88
CA GLU A 162 19.15 -0.80 10.57
C GLU A 162 19.21 0.74 10.75
N ASN A 163 18.37 1.46 10.01
CA ASN A 163 18.20 2.91 10.15
C ASN A 163 17.12 3.19 11.22
N GLU A 164 17.52 3.73 12.37
CA GLU A 164 16.64 4.05 13.49
C GLU A 164 15.54 5.06 13.12
N MET A 165 15.82 6.00 12.22
CA MET A 165 14.81 6.95 11.74
C MET A 165 13.67 6.24 10.99
N THR A 166 13.99 5.20 10.22
CA THR A 166 12.97 4.38 9.53
C THR A 166 12.10 3.62 10.54
N VAL A 167 12.72 3.04 11.57
CA VAL A 167 12.00 2.33 12.64
C VAL A 167 11.06 3.29 13.37
N LYS A 168 11.58 4.47 13.76
CA LYS A 168 10.78 5.51 14.41
C LYS A 168 9.61 5.96 13.53
N ALA A 169 9.84 6.21 12.22
CA ALA A 169 8.80 6.63 11.30
C ALA A 169 7.68 5.60 11.14
N ILE A 170 8.01 4.29 11.17
CA ILE A 170 7.02 3.21 11.17
C ILE A 170 6.17 3.28 12.45
N ALA A 171 6.80 3.38 13.62
CA ALA A 171 6.09 3.47 14.88
C ALA A 171 5.20 4.73 14.97
N ASP A 172 5.68 5.88 14.47
CA ASP A 172 4.90 7.13 14.39
C ASP A 172 3.67 6.96 13.47
N ALA A 173 3.84 6.32 12.31
CA ALA A 173 2.76 6.07 11.37
C ALA A 173 1.70 5.11 11.95
N VAL A 174 2.11 4.11 12.73
CA VAL A 174 1.18 3.22 13.45
C VAL A 174 0.40 4.00 14.51
N ARG A 175 1.06 4.87 15.29
CA ARG A 175 0.39 5.77 16.25
C ARG A 175 -0.62 6.71 15.58
N ALA A 176 -0.32 7.20 14.36
CA ALA A 176 -1.24 8.05 13.61
C ALA A 176 -2.54 7.33 13.21
N CYS A 177 -2.61 6.01 13.33
CA CYS A 177 -3.83 5.24 13.13
C CYS A 177 -4.75 5.22 14.36
N ASP A 178 -4.38 5.87 15.46
CA ASP A 178 -5.25 6.01 16.64
C ASP A 178 -6.57 6.69 16.24
N GLY A 179 -7.70 6.08 16.65
CA GLY A 179 -9.04 6.54 16.26
C GLY A 179 -9.57 5.95 14.93
N ILE A 180 -8.71 5.38 14.09
CA ILE A 180 -9.08 4.62 12.89
C ILE A 180 -9.22 3.13 13.25
N ILE A 181 -8.38 2.68 14.16
CA ILE A 181 -8.33 1.32 14.68
C ILE A 181 -9.01 1.33 16.05
N PRO A 182 -10.10 0.60 16.25
CA PRO A 182 -10.78 0.54 17.53
C PRO A 182 -9.81 0.01 18.60
N LYS A 183 -9.62 0.78 19.66
CA LYS A 183 -8.92 0.31 20.87
C LYS A 183 -9.79 -0.75 21.55
N THR A 184 -9.17 -1.73 22.17
CA THR A 184 -9.85 -2.56 23.18
C THR A 184 -10.45 -1.61 24.20
N GLU A 185 -11.79 -1.54 24.28
CA GLU A 185 -12.41 -0.96 25.47
C GLU A 185 -11.93 -1.80 26.65
N GLU A 186 -11.33 -1.16 27.61
CA GLU A 186 -11.00 -1.77 28.89
C GLU A 186 -12.35 -2.23 29.50
N ILE A 187 -12.56 -3.54 29.51
CA ILE A 187 -13.68 -4.20 30.19
C ILE A 187 -13.30 -4.35 31.66
#